data_e3e984f3ed0ad93c926c9f64e7a960c2
#
_entry.id   e3e984f3ed0ad93c926c9f64e7a960c2
#
_cell.length_a   1.000
_cell.length_b   1.000
_cell.length_c   1.000
_cell.angle_alpha   90.00
_cell.angle_beta   90.00
_cell.angle_gamma   90.00
#
_symmetry.space_group_name_H-M   'P 1'
#
loop_
_entity.id
_entity.type
_entity.pdbx_description
1 polymer ?
#
loop_
_entity_poly.entity_id
_entity_poly.type
_entity_poly.pdbx_seq_one_letter_code
_entity_poly.pdbx_strand_id
1 'polypeptide(L)'
;MEKIVKIKSIKKLDKKFDRYDLTVSGTSNFYANNVLIHNTSTIAAKLHVKEPKKLPIHKLIWNKFIDATGLFKDKRVIDYNIVYGPIFSSRKVIKNQYINKDVSGGYYGVDIWSEYGNLIYPYLDEGMTVYGEIFGYLSGSDKMIQKDYDYGCEKGKNKLMPYRITTTNDNGTKHEWNVTEVKEWTEKLIAEHPELADKIHVIDLLYHGILADLYPHLSLTEHWHENVLEEMRNDVIHFGMEKREPLCTNHNVPREGICVRIDNDEINENFKLKCAKFFDRERKAIDAGEVDIEMADVYVSES
;
A
#
# COMPACT_ATOMS: atom_id res chain seq x y z
N MET A 1 6.81 26.26 -10.98
CA MET A 1 5.41 26.29 -11.51
C MET A 1 5.17 24.97 -12.22
N GLU A 2 4.52 24.03 -11.54
CA GLU A 2 4.18 22.72 -12.13
C GLU A 2 3.09 22.91 -13.17
N LYS A 3 3.34 22.41 -14.37
CA LYS A 3 2.34 22.42 -15.44
C LYS A 3 1.36 21.26 -15.25
N ILE A 4 0.17 21.55 -14.79
CA ILE A 4 -0.92 20.56 -14.74
C ILE A 4 -1.36 20.26 -16.17
N VAL A 5 -1.12 19.04 -16.65
CA VAL A 5 -1.57 18.55 -17.95
C VAL A 5 -2.92 17.84 -17.79
N LYS A 6 -3.95 18.34 -18.48
CA LYS A 6 -5.28 17.68 -18.49
C LYS A 6 -5.34 16.66 -19.61
N ILE A 7 -5.68 15.41 -19.29
CA ILE A 7 -5.97 14.38 -20.29
C ILE A 7 -7.31 14.71 -20.96
N LYS A 8 -7.32 14.90 -22.26
CA LYS A 8 -8.53 15.25 -23.01
C LYS A 8 -9.41 14.08 -23.44
N SER A 9 -8.83 12.90 -23.60
CA SER A 9 -9.59 11.67 -23.90
C SER A 9 -8.76 10.42 -23.63
N ILE A 10 -9.44 9.31 -23.33
CA ILE A 10 -8.87 7.98 -23.26
C ILE A 10 -9.60 7.12 -24.28
N LYS A 11 -8.88 6.46 -25.17
CA LYS A 11 -9.43 5.49 -26.13
C LYS A 11 -8.97 4.08 -25.74
N LYS A 12 -9.91 3.14 -25.63
CA LYS A 12 -9.61 1.72 -25.57
C LYS A 12 -9.10 1.29 -26.95
N LEU A 13 -7.92 0.70 -26.98
CA LEU A 13 -7.32 0.22 -28.23
C LEU A 13 -7.51 -1.30 -28.32
N ASP A 14 -7.98 -1.77 -29.47
CA ASP A 14 -8.25 -3.20 -29.72
C ASP A 14 -6.98 -4.03 -30.04
N LYS A 15 -5.81 -3.41 -29.97
CA LYS A 15 -4.52 -4.08 -30.21
C LYS A 15 -3.75 -4.24 -28.91
N LYS A 16 -3.17 -5.44 -28.71
CA LYS A 16 -2.16 -5.66 -27.67
C LYS A 16 -0.87 -4.94 -28.10
N PHE A 17 -0.38 -4.05 -27.25
CA PHE A 17 0.92 -3.39 -27.39
C PHE A 17 1.86 -3.94 -26.32
N ASP A 18 3.16 -3.87 -26.60
CA ASP A 18 4.19 -4.16 -25.61
C ASP A 18 4.01 -3.21 -24.41
N ARG A 19 4.11 -3.77 -23.21
CA ARG A 19 4.03 -2.98 -21.98
C ARG A 19 5.42 -2.44 -21.68
N TYR A 20 5.52 -1.14 -21.56
CA TYR A 20 6.73 -0.48 -21.10
C TYR A 20 6.51 -0.03 -19.65
N ASP A 21 7.49 -0.32 -18.82
CA ASP A 21 7.54 0.24 -17.47
C ASP A 21 8.13 1.65 -17.57
N LEU A 22 7.42 2.63 -17.01
CA LEU A 22 7.85 4.03 -17.03
C LEU A 22 8.72 4.28 -15.81
N THR A 23 10.03 4.34 -16.03
CA THR A 23 10.95 4.86 -15.03
C THR A 23 11.00 6.39 -15.16
N VAL A 24 10.50 7.09 -14.15
CA VAL A 24 10.56 8.56 -14.09
C VAL A 24 11.76 8.94 -13.25
N SER A 25 12.76 9.59 -13.87
CA SER A 25 13.91 10.11 -13.14
C SER A 25 13.49 11.26 -12.22
N GLY A 26 13.85 11.17 -10.94
CA GLY A 26 13.67 12.23 -9.95
C GLY A 26 12.48 12.08 -9.00
N THR A 27 11.43 11.33 -9.37
CA THR A 27 10.36 10.95 -8.45
C THR A 27 9.75 9.66 -8.94
N SER A 28 9.74 8.61 -8.10
CA SER A 28 9.11 7.31 -8.43
C SER A 28 7.57 7.39 -8.48
N ASN A 29 7.03 8.60 -8.49
CA ASN A 29 5.62 8.90 -8.50
C ASN A 29 5.22 9.41 -9.87
N PHE A 30 4.20 8.83 -10.44
CA PHE A 30 3.54 9.44 -11.58
C PHE A 30 2.03 9.56 -11.31
N TYR A 31 1.45 10.61 -11.87
CA TYR A 31 0.02 10.81 -11.81
C TYR A 31 -0.63 10.17 -13.04
N ALA A 32 -1.43 9.13 -12.83
CA ALA A 32 -2.36 8.66 -13.85
C ALA A 32 -3.77 9.04 -13.41
N ASN A 33 -4.48 9.82 -14.23
CA ASN A 33 -5.84 10.31 -13.95
C ASN A 33 -5.98 11.10 -12.63
N ASN A 34 -5.01 11.94 -12.29
CA ASN A 34 -4.94 12.67 -11.02
C ASN A 34 -4.83 11.79 -9.75
N VAL A 35 -4.53 10.52 -9.90
CA VAL A 35 -4.25 9.61 -8.79
C VAL A 35 -2.74 9.38 -8.74
N LEU A 36 -2.16 9.65 -7.58
CA LEU A 36 -0.76 9.32 -7.32
C LEU A 36 -0.64 7.79 -7.21
N ILE A 37 0.03 7.16 -8.17
CA ILE A 37 0.19 5.71 -8.19
C ILE A 37 1.48 5.35 -7.49
N HIS A 38 1.34 4.71 -6.35
CA HIS A 38 2.42 4.04 -5.61
C HIS A 38 2.10 2.56 -5.46
N ASN A 39 3.12 1.72 -5.44
CA ASN A 39 3.00 0.28 -5.21
C ASN A 39 2.71 -0.09 -3.73
N THR A 40 2.04 0.76 -3.01
CA THR A 40 1.86 0.65 -1.56
C THR A 40 0.41 0.58 -1.17
N SER A 41 0.03 -0.45 -0.42
CA SER A 41 -1.29 -0.51 0.19
C SER A 41 -1.31 0.38 1.43
N THR A 42 -2.24 1.33 1.51
CA THR A 42 -2.55 2.04 2.74
C THR A 42 -3.45 1.13 3.58
N ILE A 43 -3.02 0.76 4.78
CA ILE A 43 -3.84 -0.07 5.67
C ILE A 43 -4.83 0.78 6.43
N ALA A 44 -4.34 1.82 7.12
CA ALA A 44 -5.17 2.71 7.89
C ALA A 44 -4.59 4.12 7.98
N ALA A 45 -5.48 5.08 8.02
CA ALA A 45 -5.14 6.47 8.27
C ALA A 45 -6.19 7.13 9.17
N LYS A 46 -5.74 8.08 9.98
CA LYS A 46 -6.59 8.95 10.79
C LYS A 46 -6.48 10.37 10.24
N LEU A 47 -7.22 10.63 9.19
CA LEU A 47 -7.16 11.86 8.43
C LEU A 47 -8.50 12.62 8.45
N HIS A 48 -8.50 13.83 7.91
CA HIS A 48 -9.70 14.62 7.76
C HIS A 48 -10.71 13.93 6.82
N VAL A 49 -11.89 13.65 7.35
CA VAL A 49 -13.04 13.10 6.59
C VAL A 49 -14.23 14.05 6.67
N LYS A 50 -15.09 14.00 5.65
CA LYS A 50 -16.34 14.74 5.62
C LYS A 50 -17.43 13.95 6.33
N GLU A 51 -17.74 14.32 7.56
CA GLU A 51 -18.85 13.75 8.31
C GLU A 51 -20.16 14.48 7.95
N PRO A 52 -21.23 13.76 7.53
CA PRO A 52 -22.50 14.40 7.23
C PRO A 52 -23.07 15.12 8.45
N LYS A 53 -23.30 16.42 8.31
CA LYS A 53 -23.89 17.23 9.37
C LYS A 53 -25.40 17.07 9.41
N LYS A 54 -25.96 17.05 10.62
CA LYS A 54 -27.40 17.00 10.80
C LYS A 54 -28.01 18.28 10.24
N LEU A 55 -28.78 18.14 9.16
CA LEU A 55 -29.41 19.30 8.51
C LEU A 55 -30.59 19.87 9.33
N PRO A 56 -30.81 21.18 9.30
CA PRO A 56 -32.05 21.80 9.79
C PRO A 56 -33.29 21.24 9.09
N ILE A 57 -34.43 21.24 9.78
CA ILE A 57 -35.65 20.58 9.31
C ILE A 57 -36.07 21.05 7.91
N HIS A 58 -35.98 22.34 7.61
CA HIS A 58 -36.35 22.89 6.29
C HIS A 58 -35.49 22.33 5.15
N LYS A 59 -34.17 22.10 5.39
CA LYS A 59 -33.26 21.47 4.43
C LYS A 59 -33.54 19.96 4.27
N LEU A 60 -33.94 19.30 5.35
CA LEU A 60 -34.38 17.90 5.31
C LEU A 60 -35.65 17.71 4.50
N ILE A 61 -36.67 18.64 4.69
CA ILE A 61 -37.91 18.62 3.91
C ILE A 61 -37.61 18.86 2.44
N TRP A 62 -36.72 19.79 2.12
CA TRP A 62 -36.29 20.06 0.75
C TRP A 62 -35.64 18.83 0.11
N ASN A 63 -34.72 18.18 0.80
CA ASN A 63 -34.07 16.95 0.31
C ASN A 63 -35.12 15.83 0.10
N LYS A 64 -36.05 15.62 1.02
CA LYS A 64 -37.15 14.65 0.86
C LYS A 64 -38.02 14.96 -0.36
N PHE A 65 -38.30 16.25 -0.64
CA PHE A 65 -39.03 16.66 -1.85
C PHE A 65 -38.23 16.27 -3.12
N ILE A 66 -36.93 16.55 -3.15
CA ILE A 66 -36.04 16.17 -4.25
C ILE A 66 -36.04 14.65 -4.45
N ASP A 67 -35.89 13.89 -3.36
CA ASP A 67 -35.84 12.43 -3.41
C ASP A 67 -37.17 11.81 -3.90
N ALA A 68 -38.30 12.41 -3.49
CA ALA A 68 -39.63 11.94 -3.89
C ALA A 68 -39.99 12.30 -5.34
N THR A 69 -39.56 13.46 -5.83
CA THR A 69 -39.94 13.96 -7.16
C THR A 69 -38.89 13.65 -8.23
N GLY A 70 -37.66 13.41 -7.83
CA GLY A 70 -36.52 13.28 -8.75
C GLY A 70 -36.11 14.60 -9.43
N LEU A 71 -36.77 15.74 -9.06
CA LEU A 71 -36.48 17.05 -9.62
C LEU A 71 -35.36 17.72 -8.81
N PHE A 72 -34.57 18.57 -9.49
CA PHE A 72 -33.52 19.39 -8.86
C PHE A 72 -32.46 18.59 -8.07
N LYS A 73 -32.06 17.39 -8.56
CA LYS A 73 -31.09 16.52 -7.90
C LYS A 73 -29.75 17.23 -7.64
N ASP A 74 -29.35 18.13 -8.51
CA ASP A 74 -28.16 18.98 -8.41
C ASP A 74 -28.26 20.02 -7.26
N LYS A 75 -29.44 20.29 -6.74
CA LYS A 75 -29.71 21.24 -5.65
C LYS A 75 -29.93 20.57 -4.29
N ARG A 76 -29.62 19.30 -4.19
CA ARG A 76 -29.64 18.59 -2.91
C ARG A 76 -28.66 19.25 -1.94
N VAL A 77 -29.15 19.61 -0.76
CA VAL A 77 -28.30 20.22 0.27
C VAL A 77 -27.59 19.16 1.06
N ILE A 78 -26.27 19.20 1.06
CA ILE A 78 -25.44 18.37 1.90
C ILE A 78 -24.49 19.30 2.64
N ASP A 79 -24.43 19.16 3.95
CA ASP A 79 -23.53 19.93 4.81
C ASP A 79 -22.62 18.94 5.58
N TYR A 80 -21.38 19.30 5.80
CA TYR A 80 -20.38 18.43 6.41
C TYR A 80 -19.62 19.13 7.52
N ASN A 81 -19.29 18.39 8.56
CA ASN A 81 -18.18 18.71 9.43
C ASN A 81 -16.91 18.08 8.87
N ILE A 82 -15.79 18.72 9.07
CA ILE A 82 -14.48 18.11 8.83
C ILE A 82 -13.98 17.63 10.18
N VAL A 83 -13.76 16.32 10.30
CA VAL A 83 -13.31 15.68 11.52
C VAL A 83 -12.21 14.67 11.19
N TYR A 84 -11.36 14.35 12.15
CA TYR A 84 -10.47 13.20 11.99
C TYR A 84 -11.27 11.91 12.06
N GLY A 85 -11.07 11.03 11.10
CA GLY A 85 -11.79 9.77 11.01
C GLY A 85 -10.99 8.68 10.33
N PRO A 86 -11.47 7.42 10.43
CA PRO A 86 -10.79 6.28 9.83
C PRO A 86 -10.89 6.31 8.31
N ILE A 87 -9.76 6.06 7.66
CA ILE A 87 -9.68 5.76 6.24
C ILE A 87 -8.91 4.45 6.11
N PHE A 88 -9.50 3.47 5.47
CA PHE A 88 -8.87 2.19 5.15
C PHE A 88 -8.75 2.07 3.64
N SER A 89 -7.71 1.48 3.16
CA SER A 89 -7.59 1.26 1.73
C SER A 89 -6.76 0.02 1.39
N SER A 90 -7.15 -0.63 0.32
CA SER A 90 -6.24 -1.41 -0.49
C SER A 90 -5.47 -0.47 -1.42
N ARG A 91 -4.63 -1.03 -2.28
CA ARG A 91 -3.90 -0.28 -3.30
C ARG A 91 -4.79 0.59 -4.21
N LYS A 92 -6.05 0.19 -4.42
CA LYS A 92 -6.95 0.82 -5.40
C LYS A 92 -8.28 1.29 -4.83
N VAL A 93 -8.69 0.78 -3.69
CA VAL A 93 -9.99 1.08 -3.10
C VAL A 93 -9.80 1.77 -1.77
N ILE A 94 -10.29 3.00 -1.67
CA ILE A 94 -10.34 3.75 -0.41
C ILE A 94 -11.71 3.54 0.21
N LYS A 95 -11.72 3.19 1.49
CA LYS A 95 -12.93 3.01 2.29
C LYS A 95 -12.90 3.89 3.52
N ASN A 96 -14.05 4.44 3.88
CA ASN A 96 -14.32 4.99 5.19
C ASN A 96 -15.80 4.77 5.52
N GLN A 97 -16.22 5.21 6.70
CA GLN A 97 -17.63 5.08 7.13
C GLN A 97 -18.65 5.80 6.22
N TYR A 98 -18.22 6.63 5.27
CA TYR A 98 -19.07 7.40 4.35
C TYR A 98 -18.85 7.05 2.88
N ILE A 99 -17.69 6.49 2.53
CA ILE A 99 -17.29 6.19 1.15
C ILE A 99 -17.04 4.69 1.03
N ASN A 100 -17.62 4.06 0.01
CA ASN A 100 -17.43 2.66 -0.33
C ASN A 100 -17.65 1.68 0.86
N LYS A 101 -18.46 2.06 1.84
CA LYS A 101 -18.73 1.21 3.03
C LYS A 101 -19.37 -0.13 2.67
N ASP A 102 -20.13 -0.19 1.59
CA ASP A 102 -20.85 -1.37 1.13
C ASP A 102 -20.05 -2.22 0.13
N VAL A 103 -18.82 -1.78 -0.25
CA VAL A 103 -17.94 -2.56 -1.11
C VAL A 103 -17.36 -3.71 -0.30
N SER A 104 -17.83 -4.91 -0.55
CA SER A 104 -17.42 -6.12 0.14
C SER A 104 -16.35 -6.87 -0.65
N GLY A 105 -15.37 -7.40 0.06
CA GLY A 105 -14.57 -8.54 -0.33
C GLY A 105 -13.50 -8.35 -1.40
N GLY A 106 -13.65 -7.46 -2.35
CA GLY A 106 -12.67 -7.32 -3.43
C GLY A 106 -12.27 -8.65 -4.06
N TYR A 107 -11.02 -8.76 -4.51
CA TYR A 107 -10.47 -9.97 -5.12
C TYR A 107 -10.51 -11.22 -4.22
N TYR A 108 -10.37 -11.02 -2.91
CA TYR A 108 -10.32 -12.14 -1.97
C TYR A 108 -11.71 -12.64 -1.51
N GLY A 109 -12.78 -11.90 -1.81
CA GLY A 109 -14.12 -12.19 -1.28
C GLY A 109 -14.31 -11.82 0.20
N VAL A 110 -13.26 -11.29 0.85
CA VAL A 110 -13.25 -10.80 2.24
C VAL A 110 -12.48 -9.49 2.31
N ASP A 111 -12.89 -8.60 3.22
CA ASP A 111 -12.28 -7.27 3.38
C ASP A 111 -11.19 -7.28 4.46
N ILE A 112 -10.06 -7.89 4.12
CA ILE A 112 -8.89 -7.95 5.03
C ILE A 112 -8.31 -6.57 5.35
N TRP A 113 -8.49 -5.59 4.47
CA TRP A 113 -7.98 -4.23 4.67
C TRP A 113 -8.73 -3.50 5.79
N SER A 114 -10.05 -3.60 5.80
CA SER A 114 -10.85 -3.04 6.90
C SER A 114 -10.66 -3.81 8.20
N GLU A 115 -10.39 -5.12 8.16
CA GLU A 115 -10.06 -5.91 9.33
C GLU A 115 -8.83 -5.32 10.03
N TYR A 116 -7.73 -5.18 9.31
CA TYR A 116 -6.49 -4.61 9.86
C TYR A 116 -6.57 -3.11 10.10
N GLY A 117 -7.32 -2.39 9.25
CA GLY A 117 -7.57 -0.98 9.46
C GLY A 117 -8.25 -0.71 10.80
N ASN A 118 -9.30 -1.47 11.12
CA ASN A 118 -9.98 -1.36 12.42
C ASN A 118 -9.08 -1.81 13.58
N LEU A 119 -8.22 -2.80 13.36
CA LEU A 119 -7.31 -3.32 14.38
C LEU A 119 -6.31 -2.25 14.84
N ILE A 120 -5.71 -1.48 13.90
CA ILE A 120 -4.65 -0.53 14.23
C ILE A 120 -5.15 0.91 14.41
N TYR A 121 -6.33 1.26 13.88
CA TYR A 121 -6.87 2.62 13.95
C TYR A 121 -6.91 3.24 15.37
N PRO A 122 -7.26 2.50 16.45
CA PRO A 122 -7.27 3.04 17.80
C PRO A 122 -5.91 3.59 18.28
N TYR A 123 -4.83 3.12 17.68
CA TYR A 123 -3.46 3.45 18.06
C TYR A 123 -2.82 4.51 17.16
N LEU A 124 -3.59 5.04 16.19
CA LEU A 124 -3.09 6.08 15.29
C LEU A 124 -3.29 7.47 15.90
N ASP A 125 -2.26 8.29 15.79
CA ASP A 125 -2.37 9.72 16.04
C ASP A 125 -3.09 10.45 14.89
N GLU A 126 -3.62 11.65 15.17
CA GLU A 126 -4.23 12.50 14.16
C GLU A 126 -3.21 12.88 13.07
N GLY A 127 -3.62 12.75 11.82
CA GLY A 127 -2.75 12.95 10.66
C GLY A 127 -1.90 11.73 10.27
N MET A 128 -1.89 10.68 11.09
CA MET A 128 -1.06 9.49 10.84
C MET A 128 -1.66 8.59 9.75
N THR A 129 -0.80 8.07 8.90
CA THR A 129 -1.11 7.05 7.89
C THR A 129 -0.10 5.93 7.96
N VAL A 130 -0.58 4.70 8.14
CA VAL A 130 0.22 3.47 8.17
C VAL A 130 0.02 2.71 6.87
N TYR A 131 1.13 2.40 6.22
CA TYR A 131 1.21 1.56 5.04
C TYR A 131 1.84 0.23 5.42
N GLY A 132 1.26 -0.85 4.93
CA GLY A 132 1.73 -2.18 5.30
C GLY A 132 1.40 -3.22 4.25
N GLU A 133 1.87 -4.42 4.48
CA GLU A 133 1.54 -5.60 3.70
C GLU A 133 0.86 -6.63 4.59
N ILE A 134 -0.21 -7.24 4.10
CA ILE A 134 -0.88 -8.34 4.77
C ILE A 134 -0.47 -9.63 4.08
N PHE A 135 0.02 -10.59 4.83
CA PHE A 135 0.52 -11.86 4.31
C PHE A 135 0.02 -13.06 5.12
N GLY A 136 0.19 -14.26 4.57
CA GLY A 136 -0.29 -15.51 5.15
C GLY A 136 -1.57 -15.99 4.47
N TYR A 137 -2.59 -16.34 5.25
CA TYR A 137 -3.85 -16.88 4.75
C TYR A 137 -5.00 -15.90 4.94
N LEU A 138 -6.06 -16.05 4.17
CA LEU A 138 -7.30 -15.35 4.45
C LEU A 138 -7.88 -15.82 5.78
N SER A 139 -8.41 -14.89 6.57
CA SER A 139 -8.95 -15.16 7.90
C SER A 139 -9.96 -16.31 7.88
N GLY A 140 -9.67 -17.36 8.64
CA GLY A 140 -10.53 -18.56 8.72
C GLY A 140 -10.56 -19.45 7.47
N SER A 141 -9.61 -19.30 6.55
CA SER A 141 -9.57 -20.03 5.28
C SER A 141 -8.21 -20.67 5.01
N ASP A 142 -8.17 -21.76 4.25
CA ASP A 142 -6.93 -22.37 3.76
C ASP A 142 -6.36 -21.65 2.51
N LYS A 143 -7.02 -20.61 2.03
CA LYS A 143 -6.57 -19.84 0.86
C LYS A 143 -5.46 -18.86 1.28
N MET A 144 -4.31 -18.99 0.65
CA MET A 144 -3.20 -18.05 0.84
C MET A 144 -3.51 -16.70 0.16
N ILE A 145 -3.07 -15.60 0.77
CA ILE A 145 -3.13 -14.26 0.21
C ILE A 145 -2.24 -14.21 -1.04
N GLN A 146 -1.01 -14.71 -0.91
CA GLN A 146 -0.10 -14.91 -2.02
C GLN A 146 0.17 -16.39 -2.22
N LYS A 147 -0.06 -16.90 -3.42
CA LYS A 147 0.07 -18.32 -3.74
C LYS A 147 1.47 -18.84 -3.39
N ASP A 148 1.49 -19.91 -2.59
CA ASP A 148 2.69 -20.62 -2.10
C ASP A 148 3.53 -19.88 -1.04
N TYR A 149 3.17 -18.66 -0.64
CA TYR A 149 3.87 -17.87 0.36
C TYR A 149 3.04 -17.74 1.65
N ASP A 150 3.29 -18.60 2.62
CA ASP A 150 2.62 -18.56 3.93
C ASP A 150 3.34 -17.68 4.95
N TYR A 151 4.61 -17.35 4.72
CA TYR A 151 5.47 -16.56 5.62
C TYR A 151 5.38 -17.01 7.09
N GLY A 152 5.30 -18.33 7.31
CA GLY A 152 5.22 -18.93 8.64
C GLY A 152 3.88 -18.75 9.35
N CYS A 153 2.87 -18.26 8.67
CA CYS A 153 1.52 -18.19 9.20
C CYS A 153 0.85 -19.57 9.16
N GLU A 154 0.13 -19.90 10.23
CA GLU A 154 -0.74 -21.06 10.26
C GLU A 154 -1.95 -20.84 9.33
N LYS A 155 -2.54 -21.93 8.84
CA LYS A 155 -3.76 -21.88 8.04
C LYS A 155 -4.87 -21.07 8.72
N GLY A 156 -5.51 -20.21 7.95
CA GLY A 156 -6.54 -19.31 8.46
C GLY A 156 -6.04 -18.10 9.26
N LYS A 157 -4.71 -17.95 9.38
CA LYS A 157 -4.09 -16.80 10.04
C LYS A 157 -3.31 -15.95 9.05
N ASN A 158 -3.24 -14.67 9.34
CA ASN A 158 -2.48 -13.67 8.60
C ASN A 158 -1.86 -12.66 9.55
N LYS A 159 -0.90 -11.90 9.04
CA LYS A 159 -0.24 -10.80 9.76
C LYS A 159 -0.14 -9.57 8.87
N LEU A 160 -0.16 -8.41 9.52
CA LEU A 160 0.18 -7.13 8.91
C LEU A 160 1.63 -6.79 9.25
N MET A 161 2.41 -6.40 8.26
CA MET A 161 3.74 -5.82 8.42
C MET A 161 3.71 -4.34 8.02
N PRO A 162 3.66 -3.41 8.97
CA PRO A 162 3.86 -2.00 8.69
C PRO A 162 5.27 -1.76 8.19
N TYR A 163 5.42 -1.09 7.05
CA TYR A 163 6.74 -0.79 6.47
C TYR A 163 6.96 0.70 6.19
N ARG A 164 5.91 1.51 6.30
CA ARG A 164 5.97 2.94 6.06
C ARG A 164 4.92 3.65 6.90
N ILE A 165 5.29 4.76 7.50
CA ILE A 165 4.37 5.63 8.22
C ILE A 165 4.59 7.07 7.75
N THR A 166 3.51 7.81 7.64
CA THR A 166 3.55 9.25 7.36
C THR A 166 2.63 10.00 8.32
N THR A 167 3.01 11.22 8.66
CA THR A 167 2.16 12.13 9.41
C THR A 167 1.89 13.37 8.57
N THR A 168 0.63 13.74 8.44
CA THR A 168 0.19 14.94 7.73
C THR A 168 -0.40 15.90 8.76
N ASN A 169 0.18 17.08 8.88
CA ASN A 169 -0.32 18.09 9.80
C ASN A 169 -1.49 18.90 9.19
N ASP A 170 -2.12 19.76 9.99
CA ASP A 170 -3.31 20.52 9.61
C ASP A 170 -3.11 21.43 8.39
N ASN A 171 -1.88 21.89 8.14
CA ASN A 171 -1.56 22.70 6.96
C ASN A 171 -1.32 21.87 5.70
N GLY A 172 -1.43 20.53 5.79
CA GLY A 172 -1.23 19.61 4.68
C GLY A 172 0.22 19.22 4.43
N THR A 173 1.16 19.69 5.25
CA THR A 173 2.56 19.25 5.16
C THR A 173 2.67 17.81 5.61
N LYS A 174 3.28 16.99 4.77
CA LYS A 174 3.50 15.57 5.03
C LYS A 174 4.93 15.36 5.51
N HIS A 175 5.07 14.67 6.62
CA HIS A 175 6.32 14.14 7.14
C HIS A 175 6.38 12.64 6.90
N GLU A 176 7.47 12.16 6.38
CA GLU A 176 7.76 10.75 6.14
C GLU A 176 8.64 10.21 7.28
N TRP A 177 8.21 9.16 7.94
CA TRP A 177 9.00 8.53 8.98
C TRP A 177 10.13 7.71 8.36
N ASN A 178 11.31 7.72 8.96
CA ASN A 178 12.38 6.82 8.55
C ASN A 178 12.07 5.37 8.96
N VAL A 179 12.83 4.42 8.43
CA VAL A 179 12.53 2.99 8.64
C VAL A 179 12.72 2.55 10.09
N THR A 180 13.65 3.19 10.83
CA THR A 180 13.87 2.87 12.25
C THR A 180 12.72 3.36 13.11
N GLU A 181 12.18 4.55 12.84
CA GLU A 181 10.98 5.07 13.51
C GLU A 181 9.76 4.16 13.29
N VAL A 182 9.58 3.66 12.06
CA VAL A 182 8.50 2.71 11.74
C VAL A 182 8.66 1.41 12.53
N LYS A 183 9.89 0.89 12.60
CA LYS A 183 10.22 -0.32 13.35
C LYS A 183 9.96 -0.13 14.84
N GLU A 184 10.49 0.94 15.44
CA GLU A 184 10.33 1.26 16.86
C GLU A 184 8.85 1.47 17.25
N TRP A 185 8.07 2.16 16.41
CA TRP A 185 6.64 2.31 16.62
C TRP A 185 5.93 0.96 16.63
N THR A 186 6.27 0.06 15.70
CA THR A 186 5.65 -1.26 15.62
C THR A 186 6.03 -2.12 16.82
N GLU A 187 7.30 -2.11 17.23
CA GLU A 187 7.79 -2.82 18.43
C GLU A 187 7.11 -2.31 19.70
N LYS A 188 7.00 -1.00 19.86
CA LYS A 188 6.32 -0.36 20.99
C LYS A 188 4.84 -0.72 21.01
N LEU A 189 4.16 -0.67 19.86
CA LEU A 189 2.76 -1.04 19.75
C LEU A 189 2.52 -2.47 20.23
N ILE A 190 3.36 -3.42 19.82
CA ILE A 190 3.25 -4.82 20.26
C ILE A 190 3.58 -4.97 21.76
N ALA A 191 4.56 -4.22 22.26
CA ALA A 191 4.95 -4.28 23.68
C ALA A 191 3.84 -3.74 24.60
N GLU A 192 3.16 -2.67 24.20
CA GLU A 192 2.05 -2.08 24.94
C GLU A 192 0.75 -2.87 24.77
N HIS A 193 0.60 -3.60 23.65
CA HIS A 193 -0.57 -4.38 23.26
C HIS A 193 -0.20 -5.80 22.84
N PRO A 194 0.15 -6.69 23.80
CA PRO A 194 0.63 -8.05 23.49
C PRO A 194 -0.37 -8.90 22.69
N GLU A 195 -1.66 -8.59 22.74
CA GLU A 195 -2.71 -9.24 21.93
C GLU A 195 -2.52 -9.02 20.42
N LEU A 196 -1.73 -8.02 20.02
CA LEU A 196 -1.41 -7.74 18.62
C LEU A 196 -0.23 -8.57 18.09
N ALA A 197 0.55 -9.23 18.95
CA ALA A 197 1.76 -9.96 18.53
C ALA A 197 1.49 -11.08 17.50
N ASP A 198 0.32 -11.71 17.56
CA ASP A 198 -0.10 -12.71 16.58
C ASP A 198 -0.63 -12.10 15.28
N LYS A 199 -0.89 -10.79 15.24
CA LYS A 199 -1.48 -10.07 14.11
C LYS A 199 -0.53 -9.10 13.43
N ILE A 200 0.49 -8.63 14.12
CA ILE A 200 1.43 -7.64 13.59
C ILE A 200 2.83 -8.23 13.55
N HIS A 201 3.51 -8.05 12.45
CA HIS A 201 4.90 -8.44 12.25
C HIS A 201 5.78 -7.18 12.17
N VAL A 202 6.87 -7.17 12.91
CA VAL A 202 7.86 -6.09 12.84
C VAL A 202 8.67 -6.24 11.57
N ILE A 203 8.89 -5.16 10.84
CA ILE A 203 9.68 -5.19 9.61
C ILE A 203 11.11 -5.69 9.87
N ASP A 204 11.57 -6.62 9.03
CA ASP A 204 12.94 -7.11 9.06
C ASP A 204 13.88 -6.07 8.43
N LEU A 205 14.66 -5.42 9.27
CA LEU A 205 15.67 -4.46 8.84
C LEU A 205 16.99 -5.20 8.56
N LEU A 206 17.30 -5.41 7.30
CA LEU A 206 18.49 -6.16 6.88
C LEU A 206 19.77 -5.32 7.04
N TYR A 207 19.70 -4.06 6.74
CA TYR A 207 20.79 -3.09 6.90
C TYR A 207 20.22 -1.69 7.08
N HIS A 208 20.84 -0.90 7.95
CA HIS A 208 20.59 0.53 8.10
C HIS A 208 21.93 1.24 8.31
N GLY A 209 22.26 2.18 7.45
CA GLY A 209 23.52 2.91 7.51
C GLY A 209 23.83 3.62 6.20
N ILE A 210 25.05 4.14 6.11
CA ILE A 210 25.52 4.84 4.92
C ILE A 210 25.97 3.81 3.89
N LEU A 211 25.47 3.93 2.67
CA LEU A 211 25.76 3.02 1.57
C LEU A 211 27.26 2.94 1.24
N ALA A 212 27.98 4.06 1.33
CA ALA A 212 29.42 4.10 1.11
C ALA A 212 30.22 3.29 2.16
N ASP A 213 29.66 3.10 3.37
CA ASP A 213 30.28 2.26 4.38
C ASP A 213 30.07 0.78 4.08
N LEU A 214 28.91 0.42 3.50
CA LEU A 214 28.60 -0.93 3.09
C LEU A 214 29.41 -1.37 1.85
N TYR A 215 29.52 -0.46 0.87
CA TYR A 215 30.22 -0.72 -0.40
C TYR A 215 31.28 0.37 -0.70
N PRO A 216 32.36 0.43 0.07
CA PRO A 216 33.36 1.51 -0.06
C PRO A 216 34.12 1.48 -1.40
N HIS A 217 34.04 0.39 -2.13
CA HIS A 217 34.67 0.23 -3.45
C HIS A 217 33.83 0.83 -4.59
N LEU A 218 32.55 1.13 -4.36
CA LEU A 218 31.70 1.71 -5.40
C LEU A 218 31.96 3.20 -5.55
N SER A 219 32.36 3.57 -6.76
CA SER A 219 32.40 4.98 -7.14
C SER A 219 30.98 5.51 -7.32
N LEU A 220 30.68 6.66 -6.74
CA LEU A 220 29.46 7.42 -7.01
C LEU A 220 29.58 8.09 -8.39
N THR A 221 29.41 7.29 -9.43
CA THR A 221 29.39 7.71 -10.84
C THR A 221 27.98 8.04 -11.29
N GLU A 222 27.81 8.47 -12.53
CA GLU A 222 26.49 8.75 -13.12
C GLU A 222 25.51 7.56 -13.04
N HIS A 223 26.01 6.32 -13.04
CA HIS A 223 25.22 5.09 -12.92
C HIS A 223 25.39 4.38 -11.57
N TRP A 224 25.71 5.11 -10.52
CA TRP A 224 26.01 4.53 -9.21
C TRP A 224 24.88 3.66 -8.65
N HIS A 225 23.63 4.03 -8.87
CA HIS A 225 22.46 3.29 -8.39
C HIS A 225 22.31 1.91 -9.05
N GLU A 226 22.65 1.77 -10.34
CA GLU A 226 22.64 0.49 -11.03
C GLU A 226 23.73 -0.44 -10.46
N ASN A 227 24.92 0.10 -10.25
CA ASN A 227 26.04 -0.65 -9.67
C ASN A 227 25.72 -1.10 -8.24
N VAL A 228 25.11 -0.25 -7.44
CA VAL A 228 24.67 -0.57 -6.07
C VAL A 228 23.63 -1.70 -6.07
N LEU A 229 22.61 -1.63 -6.93
CA LEU A 229 21.59 -2.67 -7.03
C LEU A 229 22.17 -4.01 -7.50
N GLU A 230 23.18 -3.98 -8.36
CA GLU A 230 23.91 -5.18 -8.77
C GLU A 230 24.74 -5.78 -7.62
N GLU A 231 25.47 -4.93 -6.87
CA GLU A 231 26.19 -5.37 -5.67
C GLU A 231 25.25 -5.97 -4.64
N MET A 232 24.13 -5.30 -4.34
CA MET A 232 23.12 -5.81 -3.41
C MET A 232 22.54 -7.15 -3.85
N ARG A 233 22.38 -7.37 -5.16
CA ARG A 233 21.90 -8.64 -5.70
C ARG A 233 22.91 -9.76 -5.47
N ASN A 234 24.19 -9.46 -5.57
CA ASN A 234 25.29 -10.39 -5.41
C ASN A 234 25.71 -10.59 -3.94
N ASP A 235 25.29 -9.69 -3.05
CA ASP A 235 25.60 -9.72 -1.62
C ASP A 235 24.75 -10.77 -0.90
N VAL A 236 25.24 -12.01 -0.94
CA VAL A 236 24.58 -13.15 -0.29
C VAL A 236 24.67 -13.08 1.24
N ILE A 237 25.66 -12.37 1.77
CA ILE A 237 25.91 -12.28 3.21
C ILE A 237 24.85 -11.41 3.88
N HIS A 238 24.67 -10.18 3.38
CA HIS A 238 23.74 -9.22 3.98
C HIS A 238 22.28 -9.44 3.52
N PHE A 239 22.07 -9.69 2.23
CA PHE A 239 20.73 -9.68 1.66
C PHE A 239 20.20 -11.05 1.24
N GLY A 240 21.06 -11.97 0.87
CA GLY A 240 20.67 -13.35 0.53
C GLY A 240 19.64 -13.47 -0.59
N MET A 241 19.70 -12.58 -1.59
CA MET A 241 18.70 -12.43 -2.66
C MET A 241 18.37 -13.74 -3.40
N GLU A 242 19.37 -14.60 -3.64
CA GLU A 242 19.19 -15.85 -4.39
C GLU A 242 18.81 -17.05 -3.49
N LYS A 243 18.53 -16.80 -2.23
CA LYS A 243 18.12 -17.83 -1.26
C LYS A 243 16.62 -18.10 -1.37
N ARG A 244 16.19 -19.12 -0.65
CA ARG A 244 14.78 -19.43 -0.42
C ARG A 244 14.17 -18.39 0.53
N GLU A 245 12.85 -18.24 0.48
CA GLU A 245 12.16 -17.44 1.48
C GLU A 245 12.26 -18.14 2.86
N PRO A 246 12.99 -17.55 3.83
CA PRO A 246 13.28 -18.24 5.07
C PRO A 246 12.05 -18.41 5.97
N LEU A 247 11.06 -17.53 5.85
CA LEU A 247 9.85 -17.57 6.68
C LEU A 247 8.81 -18.57 6.18
N CYS A 248 8.86 -18.96 4.89
CA CYS A 248 7.88 -19.88 4.33
C CYS A 248 8.13 -21.32 4.75
N THR A 249 7.04 -22.03 5.10
CA THR A 249 7.09 -23.48 5.37
C THR A 249 7.38 -24.28 4.10
N ASN A 250 6.97 -23.78 2.93
CA ASN A 250 7.39 -24.32 1.65
C ASN A 250 8.79 -23.84 1.29
N HIS A 251 9.78 -24.64 1.62
CA HIS A 251 11.18 -24.31 1.37
C HIS A 251 11.60 -24.30 -0.12
N ASN A 252 10.68 -24.49 -1.06
CA ASN A 252 10.97 -24.45 -2.51
C ASN A 252 10.64 -23.10 -3.15
N VAL A 253 10.02 -22.18 -2.39
CA VAL A 253 9.71 -20.84 -2.93
C VAL A 253 10.94 -19.94 -2.84
N PRO A 254 11.27 -19.19 -3.91
CA PRO A 254 12.36 -18.23 -3.89
C PRO A 254 11.99 -17.04 -3.01
N ARG A 255 12.98 -16.36 -2.46
CA ARG A 255 12.77 -15.05 -1.85
C ARG A 255 12.25 -14.07 -2.88
N GLU A 256 11.28 -13.23 -2.51
CA GLU A 256 10.74 -12.22 -3.44
C GLU A 256 11.80 -11.19 -3.82
N GLY A 257 12.51 -10.69 -2.84
CA GLY A 257 13.49 -9.65 -3.00
C GLY A 257 13.67 -8.82 -1.75
N ILE A 258 14.19 -7.62 -1.93
CA ILE A 258 14.35 -6.63 -0.87
C ILE A 258 13.78 -5.28 -1.30
N CYS A 259 13.36 -4.47 -0.34
CA CYS A 259 13.06 -3.06 -0.54
C CYS A 259 14.25 -2.25 -0.06
N VAL A 260 14.80 -1.42 -0.93
CA VAL A 260 15.86 -0.46 -0.61
C VAL A 260 15.20 0.90 -0.47
N ARG A 261 15.45 1.55 0.64
CA ARG A 261 14.86 2.84 0.95
C ARG A 261 15.97 3.86 1.24
N ILE A 262 15.87 5.03 0.63
CA ILE A 262 16.72 6.17 0.96
C ILE A 262 15.93 7.07 1.90
N ASP A 263 16.36 7.13 3.14
CA ASP A 263 15.76 7.95 4.18
C ASP A 263 16.68 9.14 4.48
N ASN A 264 16.35 10.29 3.94
CA ASN A 264 16.93 11.55 4.36
C ASN A 264 15.89 12.68 4.26
N ASP A 265 16.21 13.86 4.78
CA ASP A 265 15.28 14.98 4.85
C ASP A 265 14.85 15.54 3.47
N GLU A 266 15.64 15.27 2.44
CA GLU A 266 15.41 15.79 1.10
C GLU A 266 14.84 14.76 0.13
N ILE A 267 15.20 13.48 0.32
CA ILE A 267 14.91 12.39 -0.62
C ILE A 267 14.26 11.23 0.16
N ASN A 268 13.08 10.84 -0.27
CA ASN A 268 12.45 9.61 0.18
C ASN A 268 12.15 8.76 -1.05
N GLU A 269 13.11 7.97 -1.45
CA GLU A 269 13.00 7.08 -2.59
C GLU A 269 13.01 5.62 -2.13
N ASN A 270 12.19 4.82 -2.79
CA ASN A 270 12.06 3.40 -2.51
C ASN A 270 12.27 2.61 -3.80
N PHE A 271 13.12 1.61 -3.75
CA PHE A 271 13.42 0.69 -4.84
C PHE A 271 13.05 -0.72 -4.43
N LYS A 272 12.36 -1.44 -5.31
CA LYS A 272 12.15 -2.88 -5.14
C LYS A 272 13.18 -3.62 -5.98
N LEU A 273 14.05 -4.37 -5.34
CA LEU A 273 15.00 -5.25 -5.98
C LEU A 273 14.44 -6.69 -5.92
N LYS A 274 13.77 -7.12 -6.98
CA LYS A 274 13.21 -8.48 -7.07
C LYS A 274 14.31 -9.49 -7.34
N CYS A 275 14.24 -10.64 -6.68
CA CYS A 275 15.06 -11.80 -6.96
C CYS A 275 14.77 -12.35 -8.38
N ALA A 276 15.79 -12.73 -9.12
CA ALA A 276 15.63 -13.22 -10.50
C ALA A 276 14.70 -14.44 -10.58
N LYS A 277 14.82 -15.39 -9.65
CA LYS A 277 13.97 -16.58 -9.61
C LYS A 277 12.49 -16.24 -9.30
N PHE A 278 12.25 -15.26 -8.44
CA PHE A 278 10.90 -14.78 -8.17
C PHE A 278 10.30 -14.12 -9.41
N PHE A 279 11.05 -13.23 -10.05
CA PHE A 279 10.64 -12.55 -11.27
C PHE A 279 10.31 -13.53 -12.40
N ASP A 280 11.14 -14.56 -12.61
CA ASP A 280 10.90 -15.61 -13.61
C ASP A 280 9.63 -16.42 -13.30
N ARG A 281 9.35 -16.69 -12.03
CA ARG A 281 8.14 -17.36 -11.58
C ARG A 281 6.89 -16.52 -11.84
N GLU A 282 6.92 -15.25 -11.46
CA GLU A 282 5.84 -14.29 -11.67
C GLU A 282 5.52 -14.15 -13.17
N ARG A 283 6.56 -14.01 -14.00
CA ARG A 283 6.41 -13.95 -15.46
C ARG A 283 5.77 -15.21 -16.04
N LYS A 284 6.19 -16.40 -15.60
CA LYS A 284 5.59 -17.66 -16.04
C LYS A 284 4.13 -17.80 -15.64
N ALA A 285 3.75 -17.32 -14.46
CA ALA A 285 2.36 -17.32 -13.99
C ALA A 285 1.48 -16.40 -14.86
N ILE A 286 1.99 -15.21 -15.19
CA ILE A 286 1.31 -14.25 -16.09
C ILE A 286 1.17 -14.85 -17.50
N ASP A 287 2.23 -15.46 -18.04
CA ASP A 287 2.21 -16.11 -19.36
C ASP A 287 1.23 -17.30 -19.40
N ALA A 288 1.01 -17.99 -18.27
CA ALA A 288 0.03 -19.04 -18.11
C ALA A 288 -1.42 -18.52 -17.94
N GLY A 289 -1.61 -17.20 -17.93
CA GLY A 289 -2.93 -16.56 -17.79
C GLY A 289 -3.40 -16.43 -16.34
N GLU A 290 -2.53 -16.67 -15.36
CA GLU A 290 -2.82 -16.31 -13.97
C GLU A 290 -2.92 -14.79 -13.86
N VAL A 291 -3.91 -14.32 -13.08
CA VAL A 291 -4.09 -12.89 -12.86
C VAL A 291 -2.99 -12.42 -11.91
N ASP A 292 -2.25 -11.41 -12.32
CA ASP A 292 -1.34 -10.71 -11.42
C ASP A 292 -2.12 -10.19 -10.21
N ILE A 293 -1.83 -10.69 -9.03
CA ILE A 293 -2.52 -10.33 -7.79
C ILE A 293 -2.39 -8.84 -7.52
N GLU A 294 -1.25 -8.23 -7.89
CA GLU A 294 -1.06 -6.79 -7.80
C GLU A 294 -2.00 -6.01 -8.74
N MET A 295 -2.50 -6.64 -9.79
CA MET A 295 -3.42 -6.06 -10.78
C MET A 295 -4.87 -6.51 -10.61
N ALA A 296 -5.13 -7.55 -9.81
CA ALA A 296 -6.44 -8.21 -9.70
C ALA A 296 -7.56 -7.32 -9.15
N ASP A 297 -7.24 -6.33 -8.32
CA ASP A 297 -8.21 -5.35 -7.82
C ASP A 297 -8.82 -4.42 -8.91
N VAL A 298 -8.38 -4.54 -10.17
CA VAL A 298 -8.93 -3.72 -11.29
C VAL A 298 -10.29 -4.20 -11.75
N TYR A 299 -10.67 -5.44 -11.43
CA TYR A 299 -11.86 -6.08 -11.96
C TYR A 299 -13.05 -6.14 -10.99
N VAL A 300 -13.16 -5.23 -10.03
CA VAL A 300 -14.44 -5.01 -9.36
C VAL A 300 -15.35 -4.34 -10.37
N SER A 301 -16.16 -5.17 -10.98
CA SER A 301 -17.12 -4.87 -12.04
C SER A 301 -17.99 -3.67 -11.74
N GLU A 302 -18.07 -2.75 -12.67
CA GLU A 302 -19.29 -2.06 -13.00
C GLU A 302 -20.36 -3.12 -13.33
N SER A 303 -21.21 -3.48 -12.38
CA SER A 303 -22.46 -4.19 -12.58
C SER A 303 -23.59 -3.39 -11.94
#